data_9f40537a3914ab9de53dd3138c08ebc5
#
_entry.id   9f40537a3914ab9de53dd3138c08ebc5
#
_cell.length_a   1.000
_cell.length_b   1.000
_cell.length_c   1.000
_cell.angle_alpha   90.00
_cell.angle_beta   90.00
_cell.angle_gamma   90.00
#
_symmetry.space_group_name_H-M   'P 1'
#
loop_
_entity.id
_entity.type
_entity.pdbx_description
1 polymer ?
#
loop_
_entity_poly.entity_id
_entity_poly.type
_entity_poly.pdbx_seq_one_letter_code
_entity_poly.pdbx_strand_id
1 'polypeptide(L)'
;MNKKKISSTKILQESEQSIKGDFDFAVEIEYEKSQVTEQSAIKNALNEINSRLPKGLSARVSDSEQRTLSSENKEVRQIGLNLFTDN
;
A
#
# COMPACT_ATOMS: atom_id res chain seq x y z
N MET A 1 0.90 20.83 -17.95
CA MET A 1 0.94 20.54 -17.48
C MET A 1 0.89 19.83 -16.72
N ASN A 2 0.74 19.67 -16.63
CA ASN A 2 0.74 19.13 -15.98
C ASN A 2 0.58 18.34 -15.33
N LYS A 3 0.43 18.00 -15.07
CA LYS A 3 0.26 17.45 -14.57
C LYS A 3 0.35 16.62 -13.86
N LYS A 4 0.26 16.38 -13.46
CA LYS A 4 0.36 15.80 -12.85
C LYS A 4 0.01 14.97 -12.22
N LYS A 5 -0.11 14.38 -11.96
CA LYS A 5 -0.50 13.64 -11.40
C LYS A 5 -0.38 13.35 -10.31
N ILE A 6 -0.65 12.99 -10.20
CA ILE A 6 -0.37 12.82 -9.22
C ILE A 6 -0.84 12.04 -8.37
N SER A 7 -0.42 11.21 -8.04
CA SER A 7 -0.83 10.32 -7.10
C SER A 7 -0.69 10.92 -5.75
N SER A 8 -1.73 10.95 -4.99
CA SER A 8 -1.60 11.38 -3.64
C SER A 8 -1.35 10.18 -2.74
N THR A 9 -1.03 9.05 -3.30
CA THR A 9 -0.70 7.87 -2.52
C THR A 9 0.80 7.80 -2.36
N LYS A 10 1.24 7.51 -1.15
CA LYS A 10 2.63 7.45 -0.88
C LYS A 10 2.91 6.23 -0.05
N ILE A 11 3.91 5.46 -0.43
CA ILE A 11 4.29 4.29 0.31
C ILE A 11 5.36 4.69 1.30
N LEU A 12 5.05 4.56 2.57
CA LEU A 12 6.01 4.87 3.60
C LEU A 12 6.87 3.64 3.83
N GLN A 13 7.79 3.74 4.72
CA GLN A 13 8.66 2.61 4.91
C GLN A 13 7.92 1.43 5.50
N GLU A 14 8.57 0.31 5.49
CA GLU A 14 8.01 -0.92 5.96
C GLU A 14 7.55 -0.80 7.39
N SER A 15 6.35 -1.26 7.65
CA SER A 15 5.77 -1.14 8.96
C SER A 15 6.29 -2.24 9.85
N GLU A 16 6.53 -1.91 11.14
CA GLU A 16 7.00 -2.89 12.01
C GLU A 16 6.01 -3.62 12.65
N GLN A 17 5.11 -3.74 12.52
CA GLN A 17 4.18 -4.49 13.04
C GLN A 17 3.33 -4.20 13.92
N SER A 18 2.48 -3.66 13.88
CA SER A 18 1.41 -3.49 14.66
C SER A 18 0.23 -4.24 14.20
N ILE A 19 0.22 -4.85 13.06
CA ILE A 19 -0.95 -5.59 12.56
C ILE A 19 -0.74 -7.07 12.79
N LYS A 20 -1.84 -7.80 12.92
CA LYS A 20 -1.80 -9.21 13.18
C LYS A 20 -2.18 -10.00 11.94
N GLY A 21 -1.72 -11.22 11.85
CA GLY A 21 -2.04 -12.09 10.74
C GLY A 21 -0.80 -12.54 10.03
N ASP A 22 -0.99 -13.28 8.96
CA ASP A 22 0.12 -13.81 8.20
C ASP A 22 0.41 -12.93 7.02
N PHE A 23 1.63 -12.45 6.93
CA PHE A 23 2.04 -11.66 5.78
C PHE A 23 3.56 -11.71 5.71
N ASP A 24 4.09 -11.44 4.52
CA ASP A 24 5.53 -11.45 4.34
C ASP A 24 6.14 -10.13 4.77
N PHE A 25 5.47 -9.03 4.53
CA PHE A 25 5.93 -7.74 5.01
C PHE A 25 4.75 -6.79 5.03
N ALA A 26 4.89 -5.69 5.76
CA ALA A 26 3.82 -4.72 5.89
C ALA A 26 4.32 -3.37 5.42
N VAL A 27 3.42 -2.59 4.88
CA VAL A 27 3.75 -1.24 4.42
C VAL A 27 2.73 -0.27 4.97
N GLU A 28 3.09 0.99 4.99
CA GLU A 28 2.16 2.05 5.34
C GLU A 28 1.90 2.86 4.09
N ILE A 29 0.64 3.11 3.82
CA ILE A 29 0.21 3.88 2.68
C ILE A 29 -0.46 5.14 3.19
N GLU A 30 0.02 6.29 2.72
CA GLU A 30 -0.57 7.55 3.13
C GLU A 30 -1.27 8.16 1.91
N TYR A 31 -2.51 8.59 2.08
CA TYR A 31 -3.23 9.19 0.96
C TYR A 31 -4.20 10.25 1.48
N GLU A 32 -4.60 11.13 0.58
CA GLU A 32 -5.54 12.19 0.91
C GLU A 32 -6.95 11.72 0.58
N LYS A 33 -7.79 11.70 1.60
CA LYS A 33 -9.12 11.13 1.46
C LYS A 33 -9.97 11.89 0.46
N SER A 34 -9.68 13.16 0.25
CA SER A 34 -10.46 13.93 -0.69
C SER A 34 -10.06 13.69 -2.14
N GLN A 35 -8.95 13.02 -2.36
CA GLN A 35 -8.47 12.85 -3.73
C GLN A 35 -8.51 11.43 -4.23
N VAL A 36 -8.34 10.47 -3.37
CA VAL A 36 -8.40 9.07 -3.80
C VAL A 36 -9.20 8.27 -2.81
N THR A 37 -9.79 7.21 -3.30
CA THR A 37 -10.50 6.29 -2.43
C THR A 37 -9.49 5.32 -1.82
N GLU A 38 -9.93 4.65 -0.78
CA GLU A 38 -9.10 3.65 -0.13
C GLU A 38 -8.67 2.58 -1.12
N GLN A 39 -9.60 2.11 -1.95
CA GLN A 39 -9.28 1.06 -2.91
C GLN A 39 -8.28 1.53 -3.94
N SER A 40 -8.43 2.76 -4.42
CA SER A 40 -7.50 3.30 -5.39
C SER A 40 -6.12 3.48 -4.79
N ALA A 41 -6.05 3.91 -3.53
CA ALA A 41 -4.77 4.10 -2.87
C ALA A 41 -4.04 2.78 -2.74
N ILE A 42 -4.74 1.72 -2.35
CA ILE A 42 -4.12 0.42 -2.20
C ILE A 42 -3.66 -0.10 -3.56
N LYS A 43 -4.50 0.07 -4.58
CA LYS A 43 -4.15 -0.40 -5.90
C LYS A 43 -2.92 0.32 -6.45
N ASN A 44 -2.85 1.63 -6.24
CA ASN A 44 -1.71 2.40 -6.71
C ASN A 44 -0.44 1.99 -5.99
N ALA A 45 -0.55 1.75 -4.69
CA ALA A 45 0.60 1.30 -3.92
C ALA A 45 1.08 -0.06 -4.39
N LEU A 46 0.14 -0.98 -4.65
CA LEU A 46 0.53 -2.29 -5.14
C LEU A 46 1.19 -2.21 -6.50
N ASN A 47 0.68 -1.36 -7.38
CA ASN A 47 1.28 -1.20 -8.69
C ASN A 47 2.72 -0.70 -8.57
N GLU A 48 2.94 0.23 -7.68
CA GLU A 48 4.28 0.75 -7.50
C GLU A 48 5.21 -0.29 -6.90
N ILE A 49 4.74 -1.03 -5.92
CA ILE A 49 5.55 -2.07 -5.31
C ILE A 49 5.91 -3.13 -6.35
N ASN A 50 4.91 -3.55 -7.13
CA ASN A 50 5.14 -4.57 -8.13
C ASN A 50 6.10 -4.11 -9.21
N SER A 51 6.11 -2.83 -9.51
CA SER A 51 7.02 -2.33 -10.52
C SER A 51 8.48 -2.35 -10.05
N ARG A 52 8.68 -2.47 -8.75
CA ARG A 52 10.04 -2.50 -8.20
C ARG A 52 10.50 -3.90 -7.88
N LEU A 53 9.63 -4.88 -7.93
CA LEU A 53 10.01 -6.25 -7.65
C LEU A 53 10.68 -6.87 -8.86
N PRO A 54 11.55 -7.84 -8.62
CA PRO A 54 12.17 -8.54 -9.73
C PRO A 54 11.13 -9.26 -10.57
N LYS A 55 11.48 -9.52 -11.81
CA LYS A 55 10.61 -10.23 -12.68
C LYS A 55 10.31 -11.59 -12.09
N GLY A 56 9.09 -12.00 -12.14
CA GLY A 56 8.68 -13.28 -11.58
C GLY A 56 8.17 -13.19 -10.16
N LEU A 57 8.20 -12.01 -9.57
CA LEU A 57 7.65 -11.83 -8.24
C LEU A 57 6.51 -10.82 -8.30
N SER A 58 5.50 -11.04 -7.51
CA SER A 58 4.41 -10.08 -7.38
C SER A 58 3.95 -10.03 -5.94
N ALA A 59 3.40 -8.90 -5.55
CA ALA A 59 2.88 -8.71 -4.21
C ALA A 59 1.38 -8.56 -4.25
N ARG A 60 0.71 -9.10 -3.24
CA ARG A 60 -0.72 -8.97 -3.11
C ARG A 60 -1.06 -8.68 -1.67
N VAL A 61 -2.21 -8.04 -1.46
CA VAL A 61 -2.65 -7.77 -0.10
C VAL A 61 -2.97 -9.10 0.57
N SER A 62 -2.41 -9.30 1.76
CA SER A 62 -2.63 -10.53 2.46
C SER A 62 -3.94 -10.47 3.22
N ASP A 63 -4.31 -11.58 3.85
CA ASP A 63 -5.53 -11.65 4.60
C ASP A 63 -5.24 -11.30 6.06
N SER A 64 -4.39 -10.35 6.29
CA SER A 64 -4.03 -9.94 7.63
C SER A 64 -4.88 -8.74 8.05
N GLU A 65 -4.79 -8.43 9.31
CA GLU A 65 -5.48 -7.27 9.83
C GLU A 65 -4.93 -6.01 9.17
N GLN A 66 -5.77 -5.03 8.95
CA GLN A 66 -5.34 -3.75 8.45
C GLN A 66 -5.59 -2.72 9.53
N ARG A 67 -4.72 -1.76 9.63
CA ARG A 67 -4.86 -0.74 10.64
C ARG A 67 -4.87 0.62 9.99
N THR A 68 -5.75 1.48 10.44
CA THR A 68 -5.91 2.78 9.83
C THR A 68 -5.79 3.87 10.88
N LEU A 69 -5.01 4.87 10.58
CA LEU A 69 -4.89 6.05 11.40
C LEU A 69 -5.32 7.24 10.57
N SER A 70 -6.32 7.94 11.01
CA SER A 70 -6.88 9.03 10.22
C SER A 70 -6.63 10.36 10.87
N SER A 71 -6.40 11.38 10.07
CA SER A 71 -6.37 12.74 10.53
C SER A 71 -7.34 13.50 9.62
N GLU A 72 -7.31 14.81 9.70
CA GLU A 72 -8.31 15.59 8.99
C GLU A 72 -8.46 15.27 7.53
N ASN A 73 -7.40 15.33 6.80
CA ASN A 73 -7.49 15.13 5.36
C ASN A 73 -6.74 13.91 4.90
N LYS A 74 -5.97 13.31 5.77
CA LYS A 74 -5.11 12.21 5.36
C LYS A 74 -5.41 10.96 6.13
N GLU A 75 -5.13 9.86 5.51
CA GLU A 75 -5.29 8.58 6.15
C GLU A 75 -4.00 7.80 5.95
N VAL A 76 -3.52 7.17 7.01
CA VAL A 76 -2.36 6.28 6.93
C VAL A 76 -2.88 4.89 7.23
N ARG A 77 -2.66 3.98 6.31
CA ARG A 77 -3.16 2.63 6.43
C ARG A 77 -2.01 1.65 6.40
N GLN A 78 -1.99 0.75 7.36
CA GLN A 78 -0.98 -0.29 7.44
C GLN A 78 -1.59 -1.56 6.90
N ILE A 79 -0.95 -2.17 5.93
CA ILE A 79 -1.45 -3.40 5.33
C ILE A 79 -0.32 -4.39 5.19
N GLY A 80 -0.65 -5.66 5.30
CA GLY A 80 0.31 -6.72 5.09
C GLY A 80 0.24 -7.20 3.66
N LEU A 81 1.37 -7.58 3.12
CA LEU A 81 1.47 -8.04 1.75
C LEU A 81 2.15 -9.39 1.72
N ASN A 82 1.75 -10.20 0.76
CA ASN A 82 2.41 -11.48 0.53
C ASN A 82 3.08 -11.46 -0.83
N LEU A 83 4.19 -12.16 -0.91
CA LEU A 83 4.91 -12.27 -2.16
C LEU A 83 4.61 -13.61 -2.81
N PHE A 84 4.43 -13.57 -4.11
CA PHE A 84 4.14 -14.77 -4.90
C PHE A 84 5.10 -14.86 -6.05
N THR A 85 5.45 -16.06 -6.43
CA THR A 85 6.28 -16.25 -7.59
C THR A 85 5.39 -16.60 -8.78
N ASP A 86 5.72 -16.00 -9.91
CA ASP A 86 4.96 -16.29 -11.11
C ASP A 86 5.74 -17.30 -11.89
N ASN A 87 5.27 -18.46 -11.95
CA ASN A 87 5.97 -19.42 -12.77
C ASN A 87 5.14 -19.95 -13.81
#